data_4d09e7db3ae53f1c1688259226042b83
#
_entry.id   4d09e7db3ae53f1c1688259226042b83
#
_cell.length_a   1.000
_cell.length_b   1.000
_cell.length_c   1.000
_cell.angle_alpha   90.00
_cell.angle_beta   90.00
_cell.angle_gamma   90.00
#
_symmetry.space_group_name_H-M   'P 1'
#
loop_
_entity.id
_entity.type
_entity.pdbx_description
1 polymer ?
#
loop_
_entity_poly.entity_id
_entity_poly.type
_entity_poly.pdbx_seq_one_letter_code
_entity_poly.pdbx_strand_id
1 'polypeptide(L)'
;MVDRLKVINFLQDFGCARLNHLQKLFGNENDNFKNILYSNMVSRKGDIFVHNTRKINDNMLVALDILCKYKKRLVRFYQGYEPVYITLLTNEHLLYHIIVASEDNKKGIVRLINSYPLSLPRADKLILAFPDREELENIDCQIPFLYTTYPELVVLNDDENEESE
;
A
#
# COMPACT_ATOMS: atom_id res chain seq x y z
N MET A 1 -23.68 -8.02 -2.09
CA MET A 1 -23.68 -7.39 -0.74
C MET A 1 -22.26 -7.45 -0.17
N VAL A 2 -21.77 -6.34 0.33
CA VAL A 2 -20.44 -6.29 0.94
C VAL A 2 -20.45 -7.00 2.29
N ASP A 3 -19.47 -7.89 2.52
CA ASP A 3 -19.30 -8.52 3.82
C ASP A 3 -18.77 -7.50 4.83
N ARG A 4 -19.64 -7.04 5.69
CA ARG A 4 -19.36 -6.04 6.73
C ARG A 4 -18.21 -6.45 7.66
N LEU A 5 -18.21 -7.69 8.10
CA LEU A 5 -17.17 -8.18 9.02
C LEU A 5 -15.80 -8.22 8.37
N LYS A 6 -15.75 -8.59 7.11
CA LYS A 6 -14.51 -8.61 6.33
C LYS A 6 -13.91 -7.20 6.22
N VAL A 7 -14.72 -6.18 5.99
CA VAL A 7 -14.26 -4.79 5.92
C VAL A 7 -13.79 -4.28 7.28
N ILE A 8 -14.51 -4.59 8.35
CA ILE A 8 -14.11 -4.20 9.72
C ILE A 8 -12.78 -4.84 10.09
N ASN A 9 -12.60 -6.13 9.81
CA ASN A 9 -11.34 -6.83 10.07
C ASN A 9 -10.19 -6.25 9.26
N PHE A 10 -10.44 -5.91 8.00
CA PHE A 10 -9.45 -5.21 7.18
C PHE A 10 -9.02 -3.89 7.81
N LEU A 11 -9.96 -3.07 8.26
CA LEU A 11 -9.66 -1.79 8.93
C LEU A 11 -8.96 -1.99 10.27
N GLN A 12 -9.25 -3.08 10.99
CA GLN A 12 -8.52 -3.43 12.20
C GLN A 12 -7.05 -3.71 11.91
N ASP A 13 -6.77 -4.46 10.85
CA ASP A 13 -5.41 -4.85 10.47
C ASP A 13 -4.64 -3.68 9.84
N PHE A 14 -5.22 -2.98 8.88
CA PHE A 14 -4.57 -1.91 8.13
C PHE A 14 -4.72 -0.53 8.78
N GLY A 15 -5.65 -0.35 9.66
CA GLY A 15 -5.88 0.85 10.46
C GLY A 15 -6.85 1.84 9.84
N CYS A 16 -6.68 2.18 8.59
CA CYS A 16 -7.51 3.16 7.88
C CYS A 16 -7.56 2.89 6.38
N ALA A 17 -8.57 3.43 5.73
CA ALA A 17 -8.71 3.40 4.27
C ALA A 17 -9.64 4.52 3.79
N ARG A 18 -9.42 5.03 2.58
CA ARG A 18 -10.38 5.92 1.94
C ARG A 18 -11.57 5.13 1.38
N LEU A 19 -12.67 5.82 1.17
CA LEU A 19 -13.85 5.23 0.55
C LEU A 19 -13.53 4.52 -0.78
N ASN A 20 -12.74 5.15 -1.63
CA ASN A 20 -12.37 4.56 -2.93
C ASN A 20 -11.54 3.28 -2.78
N HIS A 21 -10.71 3.14 -1.72
CA HIS A 21 -9.99 1.89 -1.43
C HIS A 21 -10.97 0.76 -1.12
N LEU A 22 -11.95 1.04 -0.25
CA LEU A 22 -12.97 0.06 0.13
C LEU A 22 -13.84 -0.34 -1.07
N GLN A 23 -14.20 0.62 -1.91
CA GLN A 23 -14.96 0.36 -3.14
C GLN A 23 -14.20 -0.57 -4.09
N LYS A 24 -12.92 -0.32 -4.31
CA LYS A 24 -12.08 -1.13 -5.20
C LYS A 24 -11.78 -2.52 -4.65
N LEU A 25 -11.56 -2.64 -3.34
CA LEU A 25 -11.17 -3.91 -2.72
C LEU A 25 -12.35 -4.81 -2.35
N PHE A 26 -13.48 -4.25 -1.94
CA PHE A 26 -14.59 -4.99 -1.34
C PHE A 26 -15.96 -4.77 -1.98
N GLY A 27 -16.13 -3.72 -2.75
CA GLY A 27 -17.44 -3.32 -3.26
C GLY A 27 -17.41 -2.87 -4.71
N ASN A 28 -18.24 -1.88 -4.99
CA ASN A 28 -18.32 -1.21 -6.27
C ASN A 28 -18.41 0.31 -6.06
N GLU A 29 -18.41 1.06 -7.13
CA GLU A 29 -18.42 2.53 -7.10
C GLU A 29 -19.63 3.15 -6.37
N ASN A 30 -20.73 2.41 -6.25
CA ASN A 30 -21.94 2.88 -5.58
C ASN A 30 -22.01 2.55 -4.10
N ASP A 31 -21.11 1.72 -3.60
CA ASP A 31 -21.04 1.39 -2.19
C ASP A 31 -20.53 2.58 -1.37
N ASN A 32 -21.26 2.92 -0.31
CA ASN A 32 -20.86 3.99 0.60
C ASN A 32 -20.35 3.48 1.96
N PHE A 33 -20.45 2.17 2.20
CA PHE A 33 -19.98 1.50 3.43
C PHE A 33 -20.54 2.07 4.75
N LYS A 34 -21.65 2.80 4.70
CA LYS A 34 -22.27 3.37 5.92
C LYS A 34 -22.62 2.33 6.99
N ASN A 35 -22.95 1.12 6.55
CA ASN A 35 -23.32 0.03 7.45
C ASN A 35 -22.22 -0.39 8.43
N ILE A 36 -20.93 -0.17 8.10
CA ILE A 36 -19.83 -0.48 9.01
C ILE A 36 -19.74 0.51 10.18
N LEU A 37 -20.24 1.73 10.01
CA LEU A 37 -20.25 2.75 11.07
C LEU A 37 -21.18 2.38 12.22
N TYR A 38 -22.20 1.56 11.97
CA TYR A 38 -23.11 1.09 13.02
C TYR A 38 -22.49 0.05 13.96
N SER A 39 -21.30 -0.45 13.64
CA SER A 39 -20.60 -1.40 14.51
C SER A 39 -20.02 -0.76 15.76
N ASN A 40 -19.89 0.55 15.83
CA ASN A 40 -19.13 1.30 16.82
C ASN A 40 -17.62 0.96 16.87
N MET A 41 -17.13 0.20 15.90
CA MET A 41 -15.72 -0.17 15.77
C MET A 41 -14.97 0.73 14.79
N VAL A 42 -15.70 1.42 13.91
CA VAL A 42 -15.15 2.23 12.84
C VAL A 42 -15.75 3.63 12.91
N SER A 43 -14.90 4.62 12.74
CA SER A 43 -15.25 6.03 12.60
C SER A 43 -14.93 6.52 11.21
N ARG A 44 -15.52 7.63 10.80
CA ARG A 44 -15.28 8.26 9.51
C ARG A 44 -14.84 9.71 9.68
N LYS A 45 -13.78 10.10 8.97
CA LYS A 45 -13.34 11.49 8.86
C LYS A 45 -13.22 11.85 7.38
N GLY A 46 -14.16 12.66 6.87
CA GLY A 46 -14.25 12.93 5.43
C GLY A 46 -14.51 11.65 4.64
N ASP A 47 -13.60 11.31 3.73
CA ASP A 47 -13.64 10.07 2.96
C ASP A 47 -12.83 8.92 3.59
N ILE A 48 -12.22 9.14 4.76
CA ILE A 48 -11.37 8.16 5.44
C ILE A 48 -12.15 7.43 6.52
N PHE A 49 -12.15 6.10 6.46
CA PHE A 49 -12.62 5.19 7.49
C PHE A 49 -11.44 4.75 8.34
N VAL A 50 -11.58 4.77 9.65
CA VAL A 50 -10.54 4.38 10.59
C VAL A 50 -11.10 3.47 11.68
N HIS A 51 -10.38 2.38 12.00
CA HIS A 51 -10.75 1.53 13.12
C HIS A 51 -10.51 2.27 14.44
N ASN A 52 -11.43 2.18 15.40
CA ASN A 52 -11.37 2.95 16.65
C ASN A 52 -10.16 2.64 17.53
N THR A 53 -9.49 1.50 17.31
CA THR A 53 -8.24 1.12 17.99
C THR A 53 -6.99 1.64 17.28
N ARG A 54 -7.15 2.32 16.16
CA ARG A 54 -6.04 2.76 15.29
C ARG A 54 -6.14 4.27 15.02
N LYS A 55 -5.08 4.81 14.46
CA LYS A 55 -5.03 6.20 14.00
C LYS A 55 -4.91 6.22 12.47
N ILE A 56 -5.30 7.33 11.86
CA ILE A 56 -5.05 7.57 10.44
C ILE A 56 -3.53 7.60 10.23
N ASN A 57 -3.06 6.81 9.27
CA ASN A 57 -1.67 6.73 8.85
C ASN A 57 -1.59 7.09 7.36
N ASP A 58 -1.02 8.25 7.06
CA ASP A 58 -0.94 8.76 5.70
C ASP A 58 -0.12 7.84 4.78
N ASN A 59 0.95 7.23 5.30
CA ASN A 59 1.75 6.28 4.53
C ASN A 59 0.97 5.02 4.19
N MET A 60 0.11 4.54 5.08
CA MET A 60 -0.79 3.42 4.79
C MET A 60 -1.79 3.79 3.68
N LEU A 61 -2.30 5.01 3.67
CA LEU A 61 -3.19 5.47 2.60
C LEU A 61 -2.47 5.48 1.24
N VAL A 62 -1.21 5.90 1.20
CA VAL A 62 -0.37 5.81 -0.02
C VAL A 62 -0.17 4.36 -0.44
N ALA A 63 0.15 3.48 0.51
CA ALA A 63 0.31 2.04 0.23
C ALA A 63 -0.96 1.41 -0.32
N LEU A 64 -2.13 1.79 0.18
CA LEU A 64 -3.43 1.33 -0.33
C LEU A 64 -3.73 1.89 -1.73
N ASP A 65 -3.33 3.12 -2.04
CA ASP A 65 -3.43 3.67 -3.40
C ASP A 65 -2.64 2.80 -4.39
N ILE A 66 -1.45 2.37 -3.99
CA ILE A 66 -0.61 1.48 -4.80
C ILE A 66 -1.26 0.09 -4.94
N LEU A 67 -1.70 -0.49 -3.82
CA LEU A 67 -2.36 -1.81 -3.82
C LEU A 67 -3.54 -1.86 -4.81
N CYS A 68 -4.35 -0.81 -4.82
CA CYS A 68 -5.51 -0.71 -5.70
C CYS A 68 -5.14 -0.73 -7.19
N LYS A 69 -3.95 -0.26 -7.55
CA LYS A 69 -3.45 -0.35 -8.93
C LYS A 69 -3.16 -1.79 -9.38
N TYR A 70 -2.86 -2.67 -8.43
CA TYR A 70 -2.59 -4.09 -8.69
C TYR A 70 -3.83 -4.99 -8.61
N LYS A 71 -5.02 -4.44 -8.38
CA LYS A 71 -6.23 -5.22 -8.14
C LYS A 71 -6.47 -6.35 -9.15
N LYS A 72 -6.24 -6.11 -10.43
CA LYS A 72 -6.46 -7.10 -11.50
C LYS A 72 -5.51 -8.30 -11.41
N ARG A 73 -4.34 -8.10 -10.81
CA ARG A 73 -3.30 -9.13 -10.64
C ARG A 73 -3.23 -9.67 -9.22
N LEU A 74 -4.04 -9.13 -8.32
CA LEU A 74 -3.98 -9.41 -6.89
C LEU A 74 -4.68 -10.73 -6.55
N VAL A 75 -3.95 -11.65 -5.92
CA VAL A 75 -4.51 -12.88 -5.35
C VAL A 75 -4.77 -12.70 -3.86
N ARG A 76 -3.76 -12.22 -3.13
CA ARG A 76 -3.83 -11.95 -1.68
C ARG A 76 -2.97 -10.77 -1.33
N PHE A 77 -3.29 -10.15 -0.20
CA PHE A 77 -2.47 -9.09 0.37
C PHE A 77 -2.50 -9.18 1.89
N TYR A 78 -1.43 -8.71 2.51
CA TYR A 78 -1.21 -8.77 3.94
C TYR A 78 -0.65 -7.45 4.44
N GLN A 79 -0.98 -7.08 5.66
CA GLN A 79 -0.27 -6.02 6.37
C GLN A 79 1.18 -6.46 6.60
N GLY A 80 2.13 -5.58 6.31
CA GLY A 80 3.54 -5.76 6.63
C GLY A 80 3.92 -5.07 7.94
N TYR A 81 5.21 -5.12 8.24
CA TYR A 81 5.84 -4.35 9.33
C TYR A 81 6.67 -3.23 8.73
N GLU A 82 6.61 -2.04 9.31
CA GLU A 82 7.38 -0.91 8.81
C GLU A 82 8.86 -1.27 8.55
N PRO A 83 9.44 -0.84 7.43
CA PRO A 83 8.91 0.08 6.42
C PRO A 83 8.02 -0.57 5.35
N VAL A 84 7.78 -1.88 5.40
CA VAL A 84 6.86 -2.59 4.51
C VAL A 84 5.44 -2.41 5.04
N TYR A 85 4.61 -1.65 4.34
CA TYR A 85 3.22 -1.43 4.73
C TYR A 85 2.30 -2.55 4.30
N ILE A 86 2.50 -3.05 3.09
CA ILE A 86 1.69 -4.11 2.49
C ILE A 86 2.59 -5.08 1.75
N THR A 87 2.30 -6.37 1.91
CA THR A 87 2.83 -7.43 1.06
C THR A 87 1.70 -7.97 0.21
N LEU A 88 1.91 -8.07 -1.09
CA LEU A 88 0.90 -8.60 -2.01
C LEU A 88 1.45 -9.79 -2.81
N LEU A 89 0.56 -10.74 -3.09
CA LEU A 89 0.82 -11.88 -3.95
C LEU A 89 0.06 -11.68 -5.26
N THR A 90 0.77 -11.75 -6.38
CA THR A 90 0.19 -11.63 -7.70
C THR A 90 -0.30 -12.96 -8.24
N ASN A 91 -1.13 -12.94 -9.29
CA ASN A 91 -1.59 -14.14 -10.00
C ASN A 91 -0.46 -14.88 -10.75
N GLU A 92 0.71 -14.27 -10.88
CA GLU A 92 1.94 -14.91 -11.40
C GLU A 92 2.77 -15.55 -10.27
N HIS A 93 2.25 -15.61 -9.04
CA HIS A 93 2.90 -16.14 -7.85
C HIS A 93 4.15 -15.34 -7.42
N LEU A 94 4.19 -14.06 -7.73
CA LEU A 94 5.24 -13.13 -7.31
C LEU A 94 4.84 -12.38 -6.06
N LEU A 95 5.77 -12.23 -5.15
CA LEU A 95 5.59 -11.53 -3.88
C LEU A 95 6.19 -10.13 -3.97
N TYR A 96 5.36 -9.11 -3.79
CA TYR A 96 5.78 -7.71 -3.82
C TYR A 96 5.63 -7.08 -2.44
N HIS A 97 6.59 -6.27 -2.05
CA HIS A 97 6.50 -5.43 -0.86
C HIS A 97 6.30 -3.97 -1.25
N ILE A 98 5.30 -3.33 -0.65
CA ILE A 98 5.06 -1.90 -0.78
C ILE A 98 5.71 -1.19 0.40
N ILE A 99 6.69 -0.35 0.11
CA ILE A 99 7.43 0.46 1.07
C ILE A 99 7.10 1.93 0.82
N VAL A 100 6.71 2.63 1.87
CA VAL A 100 6.42 4.07 1.79
C VAL A 100 7.40 4.82 2.70
N ALA A 101 8.10 5.77 2.13
CA ALA A 101 9.00 6.68 2.85
C ALA A 101 8.34 8.04 3.04
N SER A 102 8.62 8.69 4.15
CA SER A 102 8.31 10.10 4.38
C SER A 102 9.57 10.95 4.27
N GLU A 103 9.41 12.26 4.27
CA GLU A 103 10.52 13.20 4.24
C GLU A 103 11.53 12.95 5.38
N ASP A 104 11.01 12.60 6.56
CA ASP A 104 11.83 12.42 7.76
C ASP A 104 12.63 11.12 7.77
N ASN A 105 12.17 10.06 7.09
CA ASN A 105 12.79 8.73 7.17
C ASN A 105 13.33 8.20 5.84
N LYS A 106 13.21 8.93 4.74
CA LYS A 106 13.56 8.43 3.40
C LYS A 106 15.01 7.93 3.29
N LYS A 107 15.97 8.61 3.91
CA LYS A 107 17.38 8.18 3.91
C LYS A 107 17.61 6.89 4.68
N GLY A 108 16.95 6.73 5.81
CA GLY A 108 17.01 5.51 6.62
C GLY A 108 16.41 4.32 5.86
N ILE A 109 15.30 4.55 5.17
CA ILE A 109 14.65 3.52 4.34
C ILE A 109 15.54 3.10 3.17
N VAL A 110 16.22 4.03 2.50
CA VAL A 110 17.19 3.70 1.45
C VAL A 110 18.28 2.76 1.97
N ARG A 111 18.80 3.02 3.16
CA ARG A 111 19.81 2.13 3.80
C ARG A 111 19.27 0.71 4.02
N LEU A 112 18.02 0.60 4.47
CA LEU A 112 17.37 -0.69 4.67
C LEU A 112 17.19 -1.43 3.33
N ILE A 113 16.73 -0.74 2.30
CA ILE A 113 16.54 -1.31 0.95
C ILE A 113 17.87 -1.79 0.39
N ASN A 114 18.92 -1.01 0.50
CA ASN A 114 20.25 -1.35 -0.01
C ASN A 114 20.91 -2.50 0.77
N SER A 115 20.44 -2.79 1.97
CA SER A 115 20.91 -3.91 2.80
C SER A 115 20.11 -5.21 2.56
N TYR A 116 19.12 -5.20 1.68
CA TYR A 116 18.40 -6.41 1.29
C TYR A 116 19.39 -7.48 0.79
N PRO A 117 19.25 -8.78 1.14
CA PRO A 117 18.13 -9.41 1.83
C PRO A 117 18.24 -9.45 3.37
N LEU A 118 19.23 -8.86 3.97
CA LEU A 118 19.47 -8.95 5.42
C LEU A 118 18.50 -8.12 6.26
N SER A 119 17.97 -7.04 5.68
CA SER A 119 17.20 -6.02 6.40
C SER A 119 15.70 -6.13 6.25
N LEU A 120 15.20 -6.84 5.24
CA LEU A 120 13.79 -6.90 4.89
C LEU A 120 13.38 -8.35 4.62
N PRO A 121 12.09 -8.70 4.81
CA PRO A 121 11.56 -9.99 4.41
C PRO A 121 11.76 -10.24 2.91
N ARG A 122 11.84 -11.50 2.53
CA ARG A 122 12.00 -11.90 1.13
C ARG A 122 10.85 -11.37 0.26
N ALA A 123 11.20 -10.82 -0.90
CA ALA A 123 10.28 -10.40 -1.94
C ALA A 123 10.88 -10.67 -3.32
N ASP A 124 10.02 -10.74 -4.33
CA ASP A 124 10.45 -10.82 -5.73
C ASP A 124 10.63 -9.42 -6.33
N LYS A 125 9.92 -8.44 -5.79
CA LYS A 125 9.98 -7.03 -6.23
C LYS A 125 9.62 -6.10 -5.08
N LEU A 126 10.24 -4.92 -5.06
CA LEU A 126 9.86 -3.82 -4.18
C LEU A 126 9.10 -2.75 -4.97
N ILE A 127 8.08 -2.19 -4.35
CA ILE A 127 7.38 -1.01 -4.84
C ILE A 127 7.62 0.10 -3.83
N LEU A 128 8.37 1.11 -4.25
CA LEU A 128 8.86 2.17 -3.38
C LEU A 128 8.08 3.44 -3.65
N ALA A 129 7.47 4.01 -2.61
CA ALA A 129 6.81 5.30 -2.67
C ALA A 129 7.57 6.32 -1.83
N PHE A 130 8.08 7.34 -2.46
CA PHE A 130 8.86 8.43 -1.87
C PHE A 130 8.18 9.77 -2.11
N PRO A 131 8.38 10.77 -1.24
CA PRO A 131 7.76 12.09 -1.44
C PRO A 131 8.30 12.84 -2.65
N ASP A 132 9.52 12.53 -3.08
CA ASP A 132 10.22 13.14 -4.20
C ASP A 132 11.21 12.17 -4.86
N ARG A 133 11.94 12.65 -5.86
CA ARG A 133 12.90 11.87 -6.63
C ARG A 133 14.33 11.88 -6.07
N GLU A 134 14.60 12.59 -4.98
CA GLU A 134 15.97 12.82 -4.48
C GLU A 134 16.74 11.53 -4.21
N GLU A 135 16.07 10.50 -3.71
CA GLU A 135 16.71 9.26 -3.28
C GLU A 135 16.81 8.20 -4.39
N LEU A 136 16.23 8.44 -5.58
CA LEU A 136 16.21 7.44 -6.66
C LEU A 136 17.63 6.95 -7.02
N GLU A 137 18.57 7.86 -7.18
CA GLU A 137 19.95 7.52 -7.56
C GLU A 137 20.76 6.85 -6.44
N ASN A 138 20.27 6.94 -5.20
CA ASN A 138 20.92 6.35 -4.03
C ASN A 138 20.47 4.89 -3.78
N ILE A 139 19.50 4.39 -4.53
CA ILE A 139 19.00 3.03 -4.37
C ILE A 139 19.85 2.07 -5.17
N ASP A 140 20.49 1.14 -4.47
CA ASP A 140 21.28 0.03 -5.02
C ASP A 140 20.74 -1.28 -4.40
N CYS A 141 19.57 -1.70 -4.87
CA CYS A 141 18.88 -2.87 -4.37
C CYS A 141 19.17 -4.09 -5.26
N GLN A 142 19.35 -5.27 -4.61
CA GLN A 142 19.66 -6.52 -5.31
C GLN A 142 18.47 -7.13 -6.05
N ILE A 143 17.25 -6.68 -5.79
CA ILE A 143 16.06 -7.15 -6.48
C ILE A 143 15.41 -6.03 -7.29
N PRO A 144 14.58 -6.36 -8.29
CA PRO A 144 13.85 -5.35 -9.05
C PRO A 144 13.00 -4.45 -8.15
N PHE A 145 12.91 -3.18 -8.48
CA PHE A 145 12.05 -2.24 -7.77
C PHE A 145 11.41 -1.24 -8.72
N LEU A 146 10.23 -0.76 -8.36
CA LEU A 146 9.62 0.43 -8.92
C LEU A 146 9.77 1.58 -7.94
N TYR A 147 10.27 2.71 -8.42
CA TYR A 147 10.32 3.94 -7.65
C TYR A 147 9.18 4.85 -8.09
N THR A 148 8.29 5.16 -7.20
CA THR A 148 7.17 6.06 -7.46
C THR A 148 7.16 7.23 -6.47
N THR A 149 6.76 8.38 -6.95
CA THR A 149 6.53 9.55 -6.09
C THR A 149 5.05 9.69 -5.78
N TYR A 150 4.72 10.14 -4.58
CA TYR A 150 3.36 10.40 -4.17
C TYR A 150 3.15 11.90 -3.88
N PRO A 151 1.92 12.42 -3.94
CA PRO A 151 0.63 11.70 -4.00
C PRO A 151 0.20 11.21 -5.38
N GLU A 152 0.77 11.71 -6.47
CA GLU A 152 0.31 11.39 -7.84
C GLU A 152 0.68 9.99 -8.33
N LEU A 153 1.57 9.30 -7.65
CA LEU A 153 2.06 7.96 -8.00
C LEU A 153 2.69 7.89 -9.40
N VAL A 154 3.63 8.81 -9.65
CA VAL A 154 4.41 8.83 -10.88
C VAL A 154 5.59 7.88 -10.76
N VAL A 155 5.68 6.86 -11.63
CA VAL A 155 6.81 5.93 -11.69
C VAL A 155 7.98 6.57 -12.43
N LEU A 156 9.16 6.58 -11.82
CA LEU A 156 10.34 7.29 -12.32
C LEU A 156 11.42 6.38 -12.93
N ASN A 157 11.34 5.07 -12.73
CA ASN A 157 12.40 4.14 -13.15
C ASN A 157 11.87 2.94 -13.95
N ASP A 158 10.66 3.03 -14.48
CA ASP A 158 10.10 1.96 -15.29
C ASP A 158 10.53 2.14 -16.76
N ASP A 159 11.55 1.41 -17.17
CA ASP A 159 11.99 1.36 -18.57
C ASP A 159 11.10 0.43 -19.42
N GLU A 160 10.19 -0.30 -18.77
CA GLU A 160 9.25 -1.23 -19.40
C GLU A 160 7.83 -0.64 -19.46
N ASN A 161 7.68 0.49 -20.12
CA ASN A 161 6.36 1.04 -20.45
C ASN A 161 5.66 0.26 -21.58
N GLU A 162 5.86 -1.03 -21.64
CA GLU A 162 5.27 -1.87 -22.66
C GLU A 162 4.54 -3.06 -22.04
N GLU A 163 3.53 -2.85 -21.27
CA GLU A 163 2.49 -3.88 -21.05
C GLU A 163 1.49 -3.45 -19.97
N SER A 164 0.93 -2.26 -20.14
CA SER A 164 -0.29 -1.87 -19.43
C SER A 164 -1.46 -1.80 -20.42
N GLU A 165 -1.88 -2.93 -20.91
CA GLU A 165 -3.20 -3.08 -21.50
C GLU A 165 -4.02 -4.11 -20.76
#